data_58293e95f96bf2c54415cef40650d723
#
_entry.id   58293e95f96bf2c54415cef40650d723
#
_cell.length_a   1.000
_cell.length_b   1.000
_cell.length_c   1.000
_cell.angle_alpha   90.00
_cell.angle_beta   90.00
_cell.angle_gamma   90.00
#
_symmetry.space_group_name_H-M   'P 1'
#
loop_
_entity.id
_entity.type
_entity.pdbx_description
1 polymer ?
#
loop_
_entity_poly.entity_id
_entity_poly.type
_entity_poly.pdbx_seq_one_letter_code
_entity_poly.pdbx_strand_id
1 'polypeptide(L)'
;MLRLILGILKPTSGEIKYKHLRVSRLSRSKLNLLRSRIGMVYQSSALISSLNVRDNLALPVRELGRKSESEIDAMVEEKLAVVGMSGTESKQPSELSGGMRKRVSLARALMLDPELVLFDEPSAGLDPVMSSVIDELIISLTEKTNTTSVIVTHEMDSAFRIATRMAMLYQGAIIQDATPEDFKSSDDPVVRQFVTGGVEGPMTEPLPDADNT
;
A
#
# COMPACT_ATOMS: atom_id res chain seq x y z
N MET A 1 -5.37 9.72 -2.28
CA MET A 1 -6.01 9.13 -1.08
C MET A 1 -4.98 8.79 0.00
N LEU A 2 -3.97 7.96 -0.23
CA LEU A 2 -2.99 7.51 0.80
C LEU A 2 -2.29 8.67 1.53
N ARG A 3 -1.89 9.73 0.80
CA ARG A 3 -1.26 10.92 1.41
C ARG A 3 -2.18 11.69 2.37
N LEU A 4 -3.50 11.61 2.18
CA LEU A 4 -4.49 12.18 3.09
C LEU A 4 -4.58 11.36 4.38
N ILE A 5 -4.58 10.04 4.28
CA ILE A 5 -4.59 9.12 5.43
C ILE A 5 -3.35 9.34 6.31
N LEU A 6 -2.18 9.51 5.68
CA LEU A 6 -0.92 9.80 6.38
C LEU A 6 -0.84 11.25 6.92
N GLY A 7 -1.82 12.11 6.62
CA GLY A 7 -1.79 13.52 7.00
C GLY A 7 -0.64 14.31 6.35
N ILE A 8 -0.15 13.85 5.20
CA ILE A 8 0.84 14.59 4.37
C ILE A 8 0.12 15.72 3.64
N LEU A 9 -1.10 15.44 3.18
CA LEU A 9 -2.00 16.43 2.60
C LEU A 9 -3.20 16.66 3.53
N LYS A 10 -3.74 17.87 3.50
CA LYS A 10 -5.01 18.21 4.16
C LYS A 10 -6.14 18.14 3.15
N PRO A 11 -7.32 17.60 3.52
CA PRO A 11 -8.49 17.66 2.63
C PRO A 11 -8.94 19.13 2.45
N THR A 12 -9.41 19.47 1.25
CA THR A 12 -10.01 20.80 0.95
C THR A 12 -11.30 21.00 1.73
N SER A 13 -12.10 19.93 1.86
CA SER A 13 -13.32 19.87 2.65
C SER A 13 -13.48 18.49 3.27
N GLY A 14 -14.39 18.35 4.22
CA GLY A 14 -14.60 17.07 4.93
C GLY A 14 -13.47 16.74 5.91
N GLU A 15 -13.40 15.48 6.31
CA GLU A 15 -12.41 15.02 7.30
C GLU A 15 -11.95 13.58 7.05
N ILE A 16 -10.71 13.29 7.43
CA ILE A 16 -10.17 11.93 7.49
C ILE A 16 -10.13 11.50 8.96
N LYS A 17 -10.68 10.34 9.25
CA LYS A 17 -10.63 9.71 10.58
C LYS A 17 -9.82 8.42 10.53
N TYR A 18 -8.94 8.27 11.51
CA TYR A 18 -8.30 7.00 11.86
C TYR A 18 -8.82 6.58 13.23
N LYS A 19 -9.64 5.53 13.30
CA LYS A 19 -10.42 5.23 14.50
C LYS A 19 -11.21 6.47 14.95
N HIS A 20 -11.03 6.94 16.18
CA HIS A 20 -11.65 8.15 16.73
C HIS A 20 -10.85 9.46 16.45
N LEU A 21 -9.66 9.35 15.86
CA LEU A 21 -8.77 10.47 15.66
C LEU A 21 -9.07 11.19 14.34
N ARG A 22 -9.25 12.52 14.37
CA ARG A 22 -9.35 13.36 13.17
C ARG A 22 -7.94 13.74 12.71
N VAL A 23 -7.46 13.11 11.64
CA VAL A 23 -6.07 13.23 11.15
C VAL A 23 -5.67 14.68 10.90
N SER A 24 -6.53 15.48 10.27
CA SER A 24 -6.28 16.88 9.94
C SER A 24 -6.15 17.81 11.16
N ARG A 25 -6.59 17.35 12.36
CA ARG A 25 -6.54 18.11 13.61
C ARG A 25 -5.43 17.68 14.57
N LEU A 26 -4.63 16.69 14.19
CA LEU A 26 -3.54 16.21 15.02
C LEU A 26 -2.38 17.21 15.04
N SER A 27 -1.79 17.40 16.23
CA SER A 27 -0.50 18.06 16.35
C SER A 27 0.59 17.23 15.68
N ARG A 28 1.74 17.85 15.35
CA ARG A 28 2.89 17.16 14.71
C ARG A 28 3.32 15.93 15.51
N SER A 29 3.40 16.03 16.82
CA SER A 29 3.77 14.90 17.70
C SER A 29 2.76 13.74 17.63
N LYS A 30 1.44 14.07 17.72
CA LYS A 30 0.38 13.05 17.60
C LYS A 30 0.32 12.44 16.20
N LEU A 31 0.61 13.24 15.16
CA LEU A 31 0.66 12.74 13.78
C LEU A 31 1.85 11.79 13.57
N ASN A 32 3.01 12.05 14.16
CA ASN A 32 4.15 11.13 14.12
C ASN A 32 3.85 9.83 14.86
N LEU A 33 3.15 9.91 16.01
CA LEU A 33 2.68 8.72 16.72
C LEU A 33 1.64 7.92 15.90
N LEU A 34 0.77 8.60 15.16
CA LEU A 34 -0.14 7.92 14.22
C LEU A 34 0.64 7.21 13.12
N ARG A 35 1.60 7.89 12.50
CA ARG A 35 2.42 7.33 11.41
C ARG A 35 3.25 6.13 11.84
N SER A 36 3.69 6.05 13.10
CA SER A 36 4.39 4.85 13.59
C SER A 36 3.49 3.62 13.71
N ARG A 37 2.16 3.78 13.59
CA ARG A 37 1.18 2.68 13.54
C ARG A 37 0.73 2.34 12.11
N ILE A 38 1.28 3.03 11.11
CA ILE A 38 0.91 2.88 9.71
C ILE A 38 2.16 2.52 8.91
N GLY A 39 2.19 1.33 8.33
CA GLY A 39 3.19 0.96 7.33
C GLY A 39 2.84 1.56 5.97
N MET A 40 3.87 1.87 5.16
CA MET A 40 3.66 2.33 3.79
C MET A 40 4.59 1.59 2.84
N VAL A 41 4.00 0.97 1.83
CA VAL A 41 4.69 0.33 0.70
C VAL A 41 4.44 1.15 -0.55
N TYR A 42 5.50 1.71 -1.13
CA TYR A 42 5.44 2.55 -2.32
C TYR A 42 5.64 1.75 -3.60
N GLN A 43 5.09 2.22 -4.69
CA GLN A 43 5.21 1.64 -6.03
C GLN A 43 6.68 1.38 -6.42
N SER A 44 7.59 2.31 -6.17
CA SER A 44 9.00 2.19 -6.47
C SER A 44 9.83 1.46 -5.40
N SER A 45 9.17 0.83 -4.39
CA SER A 45 9.78 0.26 -3.17
C SER A 45 10.43 1.31 -2.25
N ALA A 46 10.86 2.46 -2.76
CA ALA A 46 11.45 3.58 -2.03
C ALA A 46 12.57 3.17 -1.03
N LEU A 47 13.38 2.15 -1.40
CA LEU A 47 14.57 1.80 -0.63
C LEU A 47 15.64 2.86 -0.84
N ILE A 48 16.34 3.22 0.23
CA ILE A 48 17.45 4.17 0.18
C ILE A 48 18.66 3.45 -0.41
N SER A 49 19.11 3.90 -1.57
CA SER A 49 20.15 3.22 -2.37
C SER A 49 21.55 3.22 -1.71
N SER A 50 21.82 4.15 -0.81
CA SER A 50 23.06 4.23 -0.05
C SER A 50 23.09 3.35 1.20
N LEU A 51 21.98 2.70 1.53
CA LEU A 51 21.84 1.81 2.68
C LEU A 51 21.66 0.37 2.21
N ASN A 52 22.24 -0.60 2.89
CA ASN A 52 21.96 -2.01 2.68
C ASN A 52 20.54 -2.37 3.15
N VAL A 53 20.13 -3.61 2.95
CA VAL A 53 18.80 -4.11 3.35
C VAL A 53 18.56 -3.93 4.84
N ARG A 54 19.53 -4.36 5.69
CA ARG A 54 19.42 -4.22 7.15
C ARG A 54 19.16 -2.78 7.55
N ASP A 55 19.97 -1.85 7.06
CA ASP A 55 19.86 -0.43 7.45
C ASP A 55 18.59 0.23 6.90
N ASN A 56 18.11 -0.18 5.73
CA ASN A 56 16.79 0.23 5.23
C ASN A 56 15.66 -0.20 6.17
N LEU A 57 15.72 -1.42 6.73
CA LEU A 57 14.72 -1.90 7.69
C LEU A 57 14.90 -1.25 9.07
N ALA A 58 16.12 -1.06 9.51
CA ALA A 58 16.45 -0.47 10.82
C ALA A 58 15.99 1.00 10.94
N LEU A 59 15.97 1.74 9.84
CA LEU A 59 15.74 3.18 9.83
C LEU A 59 14.49 3.61 10.61
N PRO A 60 13.27 3.09 10.38
CA PRO A 60 12.08 3.53 11.10
C PRO A 60 12.17 3.25 12.62
N VAL A 61 12.87 2.22 13.03
CA VAL A 61 13.05 1.89 14.47
C VAL A 61 14.07 2.82 15.13
N ARG A 62 15.17 3.10 14.43
CA ARG A 62 16.20 4.06 14.90
C ARG A 62 15.65 5.47 15.08
N GLU A 63 14.78 5.93 14.15
CA GLU A 63 14.12 7.23 14.26
C GLU A 63 13.25 7.38 15.53
N LEU A 64 12.73 6.28 16.07
CA LEU A 64 12.00 6.29 17.34
C LEU A 64 12.93 6.27 18.57
N GLY A 65 14.20 5.87 18.41
CA GLY A 65 15.25 5.91 19.44
C GLY A 65 14.99 5.05 20.67
N ARG A 66 14.21 3.97 20.56
CA ARG A 66 13.73 3.16 21.70
C ARG A 66 14.35 1.77 21.80
N LYS A 67 15.21 1.38 20.86
CA LYS A 67 15.76 0.04 20.73
C LYS A 67 17.28 0.08 20.61
N SER A 68 17.94 -0.94 21.16
CA SER A 68 19.36 -1.19 20.93
C SER A 68 19.60 -1.78 19.54
N GLU A 69 20.82 -1.69 19.00
CA GLU A 69 21.15 -2.28 17.70
C GLU A 69 20.92 -3.80 17.68
N SER A 70 21.20 -4.52 18.78
CA SER A 70 20.94 -5.97 18.87
C SER A 70 19.44 -6.31 18.82
N GLU A 71 18.57 -5.49 19.42
CA GLU A 71 17.11 -5.65 19.29
C GLU A 71 16.66 -5.36 17.85
N ILE A 72 17.23 -4.32 17.21
CA ILE A 72 16.95 -3.99 15.82
C ILE A 72 17.36 -5.13 14.89
N ASP A 73 18.52 -5.74 15.11
CA ASP A 73 19.00 -6.89 14.32
C ASP A 73 18.04 -8.06 14.40
N ALA A 74 17.58 -8.41 15.60
CA ALA A 74 16.58 -9.47 15.78
C ALA A 74 15.26 -9.16 15.06
N MET A 75 14.78 -7.91 15.11
CA MET A 75 13.59 -7.47 14.39
C MET A 75 13.80 -7.54 12.88
N VAL A 76 14.96 -7.13 12.37
CA VAL A 76 15.28 -7.20 10.93
C VAL A 76 15.26 -8.65 10.45
N GLU A 77 15.90 -9.56 11.17
CA GLU A 77 15.92 -10.99 10.86
C GLU A 77 14.50 -11.56 10.82
N GLU A 78 13.69 -11.28 11.84
CA GLU A 78 12.28 -11.69 11.90
C GLU A 78 11.49 -11.19 10.68
N LYS A 79 11.54 -9.88 10.37
CA LYS A 79 10.75 -9.32 9.28
C LYS A 79 11.24 -9.78 7.90
N LEU A 80 12.54 -10.01 7.71
CA LEU A 80 13.07 -10.60 6.49
C LEU A 80 12.62 -12.06 6.32
N ALA A 81 12.59 -12.83 7.39
CA ALA A 81 12.08 -14.20 7.37
C ALA A 81 10.60 -14.25 6.94
N VAL A 82 9.77 -13.34 7.45
CA VAL A 82 8.34 -13.23 7.11
C VAL A 82 8.13 -13.03 5.60
N VAL A 83 9.00 -12.26 4.93
CA VAL A 83 8.89 -12.00 3.48
C VAL A 83 9.76 -12.94 2.62
N GLY A 84 10.38 -13.97 3.21
CA GLY A 84 11.24 -14.93 2.51
C GLY A 84 12.53 -14.31 1.99
N MET A 85 13.14 -13.39 2.76
CA MET A 85 14.34 -12.64 2.39
C MET A 85 15.49 -12.80 3.40
N SER A 86 15.47 -13.85 4.23
CA SER A 86 16.57 -14.16 5.16
C SER A 86 17.90 -14.28 4.43
N GLY A 87 18.98 -13.81 5.05
CA GLY A 87 20.34 -13.87 4.48
C GLY A 87 20.63 -12.79 3.44
N THR A 88 19.75 -11.76 3.33
CA THR A 88 19.96 -10.64 2.39
C THR A 88 20.33 -9.34 3.09
N GLU A 89 20.56 -9.36 4.37
CA GLU A 89 20.76 -8.20 5.27
C GLU A 89 21.88 -7.25 4.78
N SER A 90 22.97 -7.82 4.27
CA SER A 90 24.14 -7.07 3.79
C SER A 90 24.02 -6.57 2.35
N LYS A 91 23.04 -7.06 1.58
CA LYS A 91 22.87 -6.68 0.16
C LYS A 91 22.47 -5.22 0.01
N GLN A 92 22.95 -4.61 -1.08
CA GLN A 92 22.50 -3.30 -1.52
C GLN A 92 21.19 -3.42 -2.33
N PRO A 93 20.33 -2.38 -2.35
CA PRO A 93 19.12 -2.39 -3.19
C PRO A 93 19.39 -2.65 -4.68
N SER A 94 20.56 -2.27 -5.18
CA SER A 94 21.01 -2.52 -6.57
C SER A 94 21.26 -3.99 -6.88
N GLU A 95 21.53 -4.82 -5.87
CA GLU A 95 21.77 -6.26 -6.01
C GLU A 95 20.47 -7.10 -5.95
N LEU A 96 19.34 -6.43 -5.74
CA LEU A 96 18.03 -7.08 -5.60
C LEU A 96 17.24 -7.02 -6.91
N SER A 97 16.53 -8.10 -7.26
CA SER A 97 15.52 -8.08 -8.32
C SER A 97 14.34 -7.17 -7.96
N GLY A 98 13.47 -6.86 -8.92
CA GLY A 98 12.26 -6.06 -8.68
C GLY A 98 11.38 -6.65 -7.57
N GLY A 99 11.08 -7.95 -7.65
CA GLY A 99 10.29 -8.65 -6.64
C GLY A 99 10.97 -8.69 -5.26
N MET A 100 12.30 -8.88 -5.22
CA MET A 100 13.07 -8.82 -3.97
C MET A 100 12.99 -7.42 -3.33
N ARG A 101 13.13 -6.35 -4.12
CA ARG A 101 12.96 -4.98 -3.60
C ARG A 101 11.57 -4.73 -3.03
N LYS A 102 10.51 -5.25 -3.66
CA LYS A 102 9.13 -5.17 -3.16
C LYS A 102 8.98 -5.86 -1.81
N ARG A 103 9.52 -7.09 -1.67
CA ARG A 103 9.49 -7.85 -0.41
C ARG A 103 10.26 -7.14 0.71
N VAL A 104 11.44 -6.62 0.43
CA VAL A 104 12.23 -5.83 1.41
C VAL A 104 11.50 -4.55 1.81
N SER A 105 10.85 -3.87 0.87
CA SER A 105 10.01 -2.69 1.17
C SER A 105 8.83 -3.04 2.08
N LEU A 106 8.21 -4.20 1.87
CA LEU A 106 7.15 -4.71 2.74
C LEU A 106 7.69 -5.02 4.14
N ALA A 107 8.82 -5.73 4.24
CA ALA A 107 9.48 -5.99 5.53
C ALA A 107 9.77 -4.69 6.30
N ARG A 108 10.27 -3.65 5.60
CA ARG A 108 10.50 -2.32 6.20
C ARG A 108 9.21 -1.69 6.71
N ALA A 109 8.10 -1.80 5.97
CA ALA A 109 6.81 -1.26 6.39
C ALA A 109 6.27 -1.96 7.66
N LEU A 110 6.70 -3.20 7.92
CA LEU A 110 6.29 -4.00 9.07
C LEU A 110 7.17 -3.81 10.32
N MET A 111 8.30 -3.09 10.22
CA MET A 111 9.26 -2.96 11.33
C MET A 111 8.70 -2.39 12.62
N LEU A 112 7.63 -1.62 12.56
CA LEU A 112 6.98 -1.00 13.73
C LEU A 112 5.69 -1.72 14.15
N ASP A 113 5.45 -2.95 13.67
CA ASP A 113 4.24 -3.73 13.92
C ASP A 113 2.96 -2.88 13.70
N PRO A 114 2.74 -2.38 12.47
CA PRO A 114 1.68 -1.43 12.18
C PRO A 114 0.29 -2.08 12.32
N GLU A 115 -0.71 -1.29 12.71
CA GLU A 115 -2.12 -1.67 12.71
C GLU A 115 -2.76 -1.55 11.31
N LEU A 116 -2.18 -0.71 10.45
CA LEU A 116 -2.62 -0.44 9.08
C LEU A 116 -1.42 -0.43 8.15
N VAL A 117 -1.50 -1.13 7.03
CA VAL A 117 -0.53 -1.02 5.95
C VAL A 117 -1.20 -0.44 4.71
N LEU A 118 -0.59 0.61 4.17
CA LEU A 118 -0.99 1.26 2.94
C LEU A 118 -0.10 0.78 1.81
N PHE A 119 -0.70 0.36 0.70
CA PHE A 119 0.00 -0.10 -0.48
C PHE A 119 -0.33 0.81 -1.66
N ASP A 120 0.69 1.30 -2.33
CA ASP A 120 0.61 2.08 -3.56
C ASP A 120 1.18 1.24 -4.69
N GLU A 121 0.31 0.61 -5.48
CA GLU A 121 0.66 -0.26 -6.62
C GLU A 121 1.71 -1.34 -6.24
N PRO A 122 1.42 -2.25 -5.30
CA PRO A 122 2.43 -3.17 -4.76
C PRO A 122 3.02 -4.12 -5.80
N SER A 123 2.25 -4.56 -6.78
CA SER A 123 2.63 -5.51 -7.84
C SER A 123 3.08 -4.85 -9.14
N ALA A 124 2.91 -3.51 -9.27
CA ALA A 124 3.22 -2.80 -10.50
C ALA A 124 4.66 -3.05 -11.01
N GLY A 125 4.74 -3.39 -12.30
CA GLY A 125 6.01 -3.65 -12.99
C GLY A 125 6.63 -5.02 -12.71
N LEU A 126 5.88 -5.93 -12.09
CA LEU A 126 6.25 -7.34 -11.94
C LEU A 126 5.57 -8.18 -13.03
N ASP A 127 6.15 -9.35 -13.32
CA ASP A 127 5.48 -10.36 -14.11
C ASP A 127 4.29 -10.98 -13.34
N PRO A 128 3.33 -11.65 -14.02
CA PRO A 128 2.12 -12.17 -13.38
C PRO A 128 2.39 -13.18 -12.25
N VAL A 129 3.49 -13.96 -12.34
CA VAL A 129 3.84 -14.94 -11.31
C VAL A 129 4.31 -14.22 -10.06
N MET A 130 5.20 -13.24 -10.23
CA MET A 130 5.71 -12.45 -9.10
C MET A 130 4.64 -11.56 -8.50
N SER A 131 3.70 -11.02 -9.29
CA SER A 131 2.52 -10.31 -8.79
C SER A 131 1.70 -11.21 -7.87
N SER A 132 1.40 -12.44 -8.30
CA SER A 132 0.68 -13.43 -7.47
C SER A 132 1.42 -13.73 -6.16
N VAL A 133 2.75 -13.83 -6.19
CA VAL A 133 3.55 -14.04 -4.98
C VAL A 133 3.46 -12.88 -4.00
N ILE A 134 3.43 -11.63 -4.49
CA ILE A 134 3.23 -10.46 -3.64
C ILE A 134 1.81 -10.44 -3.06
N ASP A 135 0.80 -10.77 -3.87
CA ASP A 135 -0.60 -10.85 -3.44
C ASP A 135 -0.78 -11.86 -2.28
N GLU A 136 -0.26 -13.09 -2.45
CA GLU A 136 -0.29 -14.13 -1.41
C GLU A 136 0.44 -13.68 -0.13
N LEU A 137 1.55 -12.97 -0.28
CA LEU A 137 2.28 -12.43 0.85
C LEU A 137 1.45 -11.39 1.61
N ILE A 138 0.75 -10.49 0.91
CA ILE A 138 -0.14 -9.50 1.52
C ILE A 138 -1.31 -10.18 2.26
N ILE A 139 -1.94 -11.18 1.64
CA ILE A 139 -3.03 -11.97 2.26
C ILE A 139 -2.52 -12.62 3.54
N SER A 140 -1.44 -13.41 3.44
CA SER A 140 -0.86 -14.13 4.58
C SER A 140 -0.47 -13.21 5.74
N LEU A 141 0.08 -12.02 5.42
CA LEU A 141 0.42 -11.01 6.44
C LEU A 141 -0.83 -10.48 7.12
N THR A 142 -1.83 -10.08 6.35
CA THR A 142 -3.09 -9.53 6.87
C THR A 142 -3.77 -10.51 7.83
N GLU A 143 -3.81 -11.78 7.46
CA GLU A 143 -4.40 -12.85 8.28
C GLU A 143 -3.60 -13.12 9.57
N LYS A 144 -2.26 -13.27 9.44
CA LYS A 144 -1.40 -13.64 10.58
C LYS A 144 -1.22 -12.53 11.60
N THR A 145 -1.21 -11.28 11.17
CA THR A 145 -0.95 -10.13 12.05
C THR A 145 -2.21 -9.37 12.46
N ASN A 146 -3.38 -9.75 11.93
CA ASN A 146 -4.64 -9.02 12.11
C ASN A 146 -4.49 -7.53 11.74
N THR A 147 -3.67 -7.23 10.74
CA THR A 147 -3.40 -5.90 10.23
C THR A 147 -4.42 -5.54 9.16
N THR A 148 -4.91 -4.31 9.14
CA THR A 148 -5.75 -3.84 8.04
C THR A 148 -4.86 -3.42 6.87
N SER A 149 -5.21 -3.86 5.65
CA SER A 149 -4.53 -3.47 4.41
C SER A 149 -5.43 -2.54 3.58
N VAL A 150 -4.89 -1.41 3.12
CA VAL A 150 -5.52 -0.53 2.13
C VAL A 150 -4.62 -0.47 0.91
N ILE A 151 -5.13 -0.96 -0.22
CA ILE A 151 -4.36 -1.14 -1.45
C ILE A 151 -4.94 -0.21 -2.51
N VAL A 152 -4.11 0.58 -3.15
CA VAL A 152 -4.43 1.32 -4.36
C VAL A 152 -3.77 0.59 -5.51
N THR A 153 -4.57 0.13 -6.47
CA THR A 153 -4.08 -0.54 -7.67
C THR A 153 -5.04 -0.37 -8.84
N HIS A 154 -4.53 -0.49 -10.05
CA HIS A 154 -5.31 -0.62 -11.28
C HIS A 154 -5.24 -2.05 -11.84
N GLU A 155 -4.52 -2.97 -11.19
CA GLU A 155 -4.42 -4.37 -11.59
C GLU A 155 -5.61 -5.16 -11.05
N MET A 156 -6.63 -5.37 -11.89
CA MET A 156 -7.90 -5.95 -11.45
C MET A 156 -7.77 -7.39 -10.97
N ASP A 157 -6.91 -8.21 -11.57
CA ASP A 157 -6.68 -9.59 -11.14
C ASP A 157 -6.14 -9.65 -9.71
N SER A 158 -5.19 -8.77 -9.39
CA SER A 158 -4.65 -8.61 -8.05
C SER A 158 -5.73 -8.09 -7.07
N ALA A 159 -6.47 -7.03 -7.46
CA ALA A 159 -7.54 -6.48 -6.65
C ALA A 159 -8.59 -7.53 -6.27
N PHE A 160 -9.06 -8.32 -7.23
CA PHE A 160 -10.04 -9.40 -6.99
C PHE A 160 -9.49 -10.56 -6.14
N ARG A 161 -8.19 -10.79 -6.16
CA ARG A 161 -7.55 -11.84 -5.36
C ARG A 161 -7.39 -11.43 -3.90
N ILE A 162 -7.03 -10.18 -3.63
CA ILE A 162 -6.65 -9.71 -2.29
C ILE A 162 -7.83 -9.12 -1.53
N ALA A 163 -8.74 -8.42 -2.21
CA ALA A 163 -9.70 -7.56 -1.56
C ALA A 163 -10.85 -8.34 -0.91
N THR A 164 -11.22 -7.92 0.30
CA THR A 164 -12.51 -8.27 0.93
C THR A 164 -13.58 -7.21 0.64
N ARG A 165 -13.17 -5.99 0.27
CA ARG A 165 -14.01 -4.86 -0.13
C ARG A 165 -13.26 -3.99 -1.12
N MET A 166 -13.96 -3.52 -2.14
CA MET A 166 -13.39 -2.69 -3.21
C MET A 166 -14.13 -1.37 -3.30
N ALA A 167 -13.41 -0.31 -3.65
CA ALA A 167 -13.99 1.00 -3.95
C ALA A 167 -13.39 1.55 -5.25
N MET A 168 -14.22 1.92 -6.21
CA MET A 168 -13.78 2.52 -7.46
C MET A 168 -13.84 4.03 -7.38
N LEU A 169 -12.68 4.66 -7.58
CA LEU A 169 -12.56 6.10 -7.69
C LEU A 169 -12.53 6.49 -9.17
N TYR A 170 -13.49 7.28 -9.61
CA TYR A 170 -13.58 7.81 -10.97
C TYR A 170 -13.94 9.28 -10.95
N GLN A 171 -13.23 10.12 -11.71
CA GLN A 171 -13.42 11.58 -11.80
C GLN A 171 -13.57 12.28 -10.43
N GLY A 172 -12.76 11.83 -9.43
CA GLY A 172 -12.74 12.42 -8.09
C GLY A 172 -13.84 11.95 -7.14
N ALA A 173 -14.75 11.07 -7.56
CA ALA A 173 -15.79 10.50 -6.73
C ALA A 173 -15.65 8.97 -6.58
N ILE A 174 -16.09 8.42 -5.45
CA ILE A 174 -16.30 6.99 -5.29
C ILE A 174 -17.63 6.66 -5.98
N ILE A 175 -17.57 5.92 -7.09
CA ILE A 175 -18.75 5.55 -7.88
C ILE A 175 -19.35 4.19 -7.47
N GLN A 176 -18.51 3.31 -6.90
CA GLN A 176 -18.95 2.04 -6.32
C GLN A 176 -18.10 1.68 -5.13
N ASP A 177 -18.70 1.12 -4.08
CA ASP A 177 -18.06 0.58 -2.88
C ASP A 177 -18.81 -0.71 -2.49
N ALA A 178 -18.21 -1.87 -2.74
CA ALA A 178 -18.91 -3.17 -2.68
C ALA A 178 -17.92 -4.34 -2.48
N THR A 179 -18.44 -5.56 -2.45
CA THR A 179 -17.63 -6.80 -2.47
C THR A 179 -17.01 -7.02 -3.86
N PRO A 180 -15.96 -7.86 -3.97
CA PRO A 180 -15.39 -8.24 -5.27
C PRO A 180 -16.43 -8.88 -6.22
N GLU A 181 -17.35 -9.69 -5.69
CA GLU A 181 -18.42 -10.34 -6.43
C GLU A 181 -19.39 -9.30 -7.05
N ASP A 182 -19.78 -8.30 -6.25
CA ASP A 182 -20.67 -7.21 -6.71
C ASP A 182 -19.97 -6.34 -7.77
N PHE A 183 -18.65 -6.17 -7.68
CA PHE A 183 -17.87 -5.49 -8.72
C PHE A 183 -17.88 -6.24 -10.04
N LYS A 184 -17.70 -7.57 -10.01
CA LYS A 184 -17.74 -8.41 -11.21
C LYS A 184 -19.11 -8.40 -11.90
N SER A 185 -20.19 -8.27 -11.13
CA SER A 185 -21.58 -8.25 -11.61
C SER A 185 -22.16 -6.85 -11.74
N SER A 186 -21.34 -5.80 -11.65
CA SER A 186 -21.81 -4.41 -11.71
C SER A 186 -22.51 -4.06 -13.03
N ASP A 187 -23.64 -3.41 -12.94
CA ASP A 187 -24.36 -2.85 -14.10
C ASP A 187 -23.87 -1.44 -14.48
N ASP A 188 -23.04 -0.80 -13.64
CA ASP A 188 -22.46 0.50 -13.95
C ASP A 188 -21.51 0.39 -15.14
N PRO A 189 -21.73 1.13 -16.24
CA PRO A 189 -20.95 0.99 -17.46
C PRO A 189 -19.48 1.38 -17.29
N VAL A 190 -19.16 2.33 -16.39
CA VAL A 190 -17.77 2.73 -16.08
C VAL A 190 -17.06 1.62 -15.33
N VAL A 191 -17.71 1.04 -14.32
CA VAL A 191 -17.15 -0.08 -13.55
C VAL A 191 -16.92 -1.28 -14.45
N ARG A 192 -17.92 -1.65 -15.28
CA ARG A 192 -17.81 -2.77 -16.23
C ARG A 192 -16.66 -2.55 -17.22
N GLN A 193 -16.57 -1.36 -17.81
CA GLN A 193 -15.49 -1.05 -18.76
C GLN A 193 -14.11 -1.21 -18.08
N PHE A 194 -13.94 -0.70 -16.87
CA PHE A 194 -12.68 -0.79 -16.13
C PHE A 194 -12.34 -2.25 -15.77
N VAL A 195 -13.31 -2.99 -15.25
CA VAL A 195 -13.12 -4.40 -14.82
C VAL A 195 -12.79 -5.31 -16.00
N THR A 196 -13.44 -5.10 -17.16
CA THR A 196 -13.24 -5.95 -18.35
C THR A 196 -12.09 -5.49 -19.25
N GLY A 197 -11.54 -4.28 -19.03
CA GLY A 197 -10.58 -3.66 -19.94
C GLY A 197 -11.19 -3.31 -21.31
N GLY A 198 -12.49 -3.05 -21.38
CA GLY A 198 -13.20 -2.75 -22.63
C GLY A 198 -12.69 -1.46 -23.28
N VAL A 199 -12.49 -1.51 -24.61
CA VAL A 199 -12.01 -0.35 -25.39
C VAL A 199 -13.13 0.68 -25.60
N GLU A 200 -14.35 0.23 -25.76
CA GLU A 200 -15.52 1.09 -25.98
C GLU A 200 -16.29 1.30 -24.66
N GLY A 201 -16.63 2.55 -24.35
CA GLY A 201 -17.43 2.90 -23.18
C GLY A 201 -17.10 4.28 -22.60
N PRO A 202 -17.75 4.65 -21.49
CA PRO A 202 -17.72 6.01 -20.95
C PRO A 202 -16.33 6.54 -20.59
N MET A 203 -15.34 5.67 -20.32
CA MET A 203 -13.98 6.09 -19.99
C MET A 203 -13.15 6.50 -21.21
N THR A 204 -13.58 6.10 -22.41
CA THR A 204 -12.89 6.37 -23.68
C THR A 204 -13.64 7.35 -24.59
N GLU A 205 -14.89 7.68 -24.26
CA GLU A 205 -15.63 8.72 -24.94
C GLU A 205 -15.11 10.11 -24.57
N PRO A 206 -15.03 11.07 -25.52
CA PRO A 206 -14.69 12.45 -25.20
C PRO A 206 -15.66 12.99 -24.15
N LEU A 207 -15.17 13.69 -23.15
CA LEU A 207 -16.04 14.41 -22.21
C LEU A 207 -16.91 15.38 -23.01
N PRO A 208 -18.23 15.49 -22.76
CA PRO A 208 -19.05 16.52 -23.37
C PRO A 208 -18.44 17.88 -23.06
N ASP A 209 -18.27 18.70 -24.10
CA ASP A 209 -17.71 20.04 -24.00
C ASP A 209 -18.45 20.83 -22.91
N ALA A 210 -17.70 21.35 -21.93
CA ALA A 210 -18.20 22.10 -20.80
C ALA A 210 -18.77 23.50 -21.19
N ASP A 211 -18.78 23.83 -22.50
CA ASP A 211 -19.13 25.16 -23.04
C ASP A 211 -20.58 25.27 -23.53
N ASN A 212 -21.50 24.39 -23.12
CA ASN A 212 -22.88 24.46 -23.58
C ASN A 212 -23.92 24.49 -22.45
N THR A 213 -23.67 25.30 -21.40
CA THR A 213 -24.69 25.70 -20.40
C THR A 213 -24.55 27.15 -20.01
#